data_1defd9aa4df4c7def293ce2abc7a5dbe
#
_entry.id   1defd9aa4df4c7def293ce2abc7a5dbe
#
_cell.length_a   1.000
_cell.length_b   1.000
_cell.length_c   1.000
_cell.angle_alpha   90.00
_cell.angle_beta   90.00
_cell.angle_gamma   90.00
#
_symmetry.space_group_name_H-M   'P 1'
#
loop_
_entity.id
_entity.type
_entity.pdbx_description
1 polymer ?
#
loop_
_entity_poly.entity_id
_entity_poly.type
_entity_poly.pdbx_seq_one_letter_code
_entity_poly.pdbx_strand_id
1 'polypeptide(L)'
;MNFSQITNDLFIGSQPFPEDYDQLRSLGIRLIINMRFDRRPFEDVFTPPIDFLWLRTFDNPLLPIPIHSLRRGALAALDVIRAGGKVFTHCQHGRHRGVAMGAAVLIALGYSPEEAIALIKRHRPVADPNVFYIRNRILRFARQFELVKA
;
A
#
# COMPACT_ATOMS: atom_id res chain seq x y z
N MET A 1 3.38 11.90 -12.36
CA MET A 1 2.82 11.07 -11.30
C MET A 1 3.62 11.24 -10.02
N ASN A 2 2.94 11.35 -8.87
CA ASN A 2 3.60 11.56 -7.56
C ASN A 2 3.71 10.22 -6.82
N PHE A 3 4.91 9.70 -6.67
CA PHE A 3 5.16 8.49 -5.91
C PHE A 3 6.56 8.48 -5.31
N SER A 4 6.75 7.63 -4.31
CA SER A 4 8.04 7.47 -3.63
C SER A 4 8.36 5.98 -3.50
N GLN A 5 9.61 5.64 -3.74
CA GLN A 5 10.13 4.31 -3.48
C GLN A 5 10.49 4.20 -1.99
N ILE A 6 9.89 3.27 -1.28
CA ILE A 6 10.11 3.07 0.15
C ILE A 6 11.19 2.01 0.40
N THR A 7 11.07 0.89 -0.30
CA THR A 7 12.08 -0.18 -0.32
C THR A 7 12.29 -0.61 -1.77
N ASN A 8 13.15 -1.60 -1.99
CA ASN A 8 13.31 -2.17 -3.33
C ASN A 8 12.00 -2.73 -3.89
N ASP A 9 11.08 -3.15 -3.02
CA ASP A 9 9.88 -3.88 -3.42
C ASP A 9 8.58 -3.10 -3.25
N LEU A 10 8.62 -1.94 -2.57
CA LEU A 10 7.42 -1.18 -2.22
C LEU A 10 7.50 0.28 -2.64
N PHE A 11 6.46 0.72 -3.31
CA PHE A 11 6.22 2.12 -3.70
C PHE A 11 4.90 2.60 -3.11
N ILE A 12 4.83 3.87 -2.73
CA ILE A 12 3.61 4.52 -2.25
C ILE A 12 3.42 5.81 -3.05
N GLY A 13 2.20 6.04 -3.51
CA GLY A 13 1.95 7.26 -4.30
C GLY A 13 0.51 7.70 -4.36
N SER A 14 0.29 8.68 -5.21
CA SER A 14 -1.02 9.18 -5.58
C SER A 14 -1.66 8.28 -6.64
N GLN A 15 -2.90 8.61 -7.03
CA GLN A 15 -3.65 7.87 -8.05
C GLN A 15 -2.85 7.78 -9.36
N PRO A 16 -2.46 6.56 -9.81
CA PRO A 16 -1.88 6.40 -11.15
C PRO A 16 -2.99 6.35 -12.21
N PHE A 17 -2.63 6.74 -13.42
CA PHE A 17 -3.51 6.67 -14.59
C PHE A 17 -2.90 5.76 -15.66
N PRO A 18 -3.67 5.34 -16.68
CA PRO A 18 -3.15 4.43 -17.72
C PRO A 18 -1.85 4.90 -18.37
N GLU A 19 -1.66 6.21 -18.57
CA GLU A 19 -0.43 6.77 -19.12
C GLU A 19 0.79 6.58 -18.22
N ASP A 20 0.60 6.25 -16.95
CA ASP A 20 1.69 6.01 -15.98
C ASP A 20 2.12 4.53 -15.97
N TYR A 21 1.32 3.63 -16.52
CA TYR A 21 1.52 2.18 -16.35
C TYR A 21 2.80 1.68 -16.99
N ASP A 22 3.22 2.23 -18.11
CA ASP A 22 4.48 1.82 -18.75
C ASP A 22 5.67 2.11 -17.84
N GLN A 23 5.68 3.28 -17.17
CA GLN A 23 6.71 3.63 -16.21
C GLN A 23 6.69 2.67 -15.01
N LEU A 24 5.51 2.40 -14.46
CA LEU A 24 5.36 1.48 -13.32
C LEU A 24 5.81 0.06 -13.71
N ARG A 25 5.42 -0.40 -14.89
CA ARG A 25 5.84 -1.70 -15.40
C ARG A 25 7.36 -1.80 -15.54
N SER A 26 8.00 -0.74 -16.04
CA SER A 26 9.46 -0.71 -16.22
C SER A 26 10.22 -0.72 -14.89
N LEU A 27 9.59 -0.24 -13.81
CA LEU A 27 10.14 -0.33 -12.46
C LEU A 27 10.01 -1.72 -11.84
N GLY A 28 9.30 -2.63 -12.49
CA GLY A 28 9.07 -3.98 -11.97
C GLY A 28 7.79 -4.15 -11.16
N ILE A 29 6.93 -3.14 -11.14
CA ILE A 29 5.64 -3.23 -10.42
C ILE A 29 4.73 -4.22 -11.14
N ARG A 30 4.17 -5.15 -10.36
CA ARG A 30 3.27 -6.20 -10.83
C ARG A 30 1.93 -6.19 -10.10
N LEU A 31 1.80 -5.41 -9.03
CA LEU A 31 0.57 -5.26 -8.27
C LEU A 31 0.39 -3.80 -7.86
N ILE A 32 -0.78 -3.26 -8.14
CA ILE A 32 -1.22 -1.94 -7.64
C ILE A 32 -2.39 -2.19 -6.69
N ILE A 33 -2.26 -1.71 -5.46
CA ILE A 33 -3.33 -1.77 -4.45
C ILE A 33 -3.97 -0.40 -4.35
N ASN A 34 -5.23 -0.33 -4.76
CA ASN A 34 -6.03 0.89 -4.77
C ASN A 34 -6.93 0.93 -3.53
N MET A 35 -6.72 1.92 -2.67
CA MET A 35 -7.47 2.10 -1.42
C MET A 35 -8.66 3.04 -1.55
N ARG A 36 -8.96 3.55 -2.74
CA ARG A 36 -10.05 4.49 -2.94
C ARG A 36 -11.38 3.80 -3.06
N PHE A 37 -12.39 4.30 -2.36
CA PHE A 37 -13.74 3.75 -2.42
C PHE A 37 -14.42 4.05 -3.76
N ASP A 38 -14.23 5.23 -4.29
CA ASP A 38 -15.01 5.82 -5.38
C ASP A 38 -14.33 5.72 -6.76
N ARG A 39 -13.12 5.18 -6.82
CA ARG A 39 -12.35 5.17 -8.07
C ARG A 39 -11.93 3.75 -8.43
N ARG A 40 -12.66 3.16 -9.38
CA ARG A 40 -12.32 1.86 -9.92
C ARG A 40 -10.96 1.90 -10.61
N PRO A 41 -10.09 0.87 -10.44
CA PRO A 41 -8.84 0.78 -11.17
C PRO A 41 -9.06 0.70 -12.68
N PHE A 42 -8.14 1.30 -13.44
CA PHE A 42 -8.08 1.10 -14.89
C PHE A 42 -7.34 -0.20 -15.17
N GLU A 43 -7.86 -0.99 -16.10
CA GLU A 43 -7.21 -2.27 -16.45
C GLU A 43 -5.94 -2.04 -17.26
N ASP A 44 -4.95 -2.90 -17.04
CA ASP A 44 -3.72 -2.93 -17.82
C ASP A 44 -3.80 -4.11 -18.80
N VAL A 45 -3.69 -3.81 -20.09
CA VAL A 45 -3.78 -4.81 -21.17
C VAL A 45 -2.42 -5.18 -21.74
N PHE A 46 -1.33 -4.63 -21.22
CA PHE A 46 0.02 -4.85 -21.74
C PHE A 46 0.77 -5.94 -20.97
N THR A 47 1.87 -6.42 -21.53
CA THR A 47 2.67 -7.52 -20.98
C THR A 47 4.06 -6.98 -20.57
N PRO A 48 4.59 -7.37 -19.39
CA PRO A 48 3.93 -8.17 -18.36
C PRO A 48 2.80 -7.39 -17.70
N PRO A 49 1.68 -8.02 -17.37
CA PRO A 49 0.52 -7.32 -16.83
C PRO A 49 0.78 -6.81 -15.40
N ILE A 50 0.12 -5.70 -15.06
CA ILE A 50 0.02 -5.24 -13.69
C ILE A 50 -1.34 -5.69 -13.17
N ASP A 51 -1.35 -6.43 -12.07
CA ASP A 51 -2.56 -6.83 -11.38
C ASP A 51 -3.05 -5.70 -10.48
N PHE A 52 -4.37 -5.62 -10.30
CA PHE A 52 -5.01 -4.59 -9.47
C PHE A 52 -5.80 -5.26 -8.36
N LEU A 53 -5.62 -4.74 -7.15
CA LEU A 53 -6.45 -5.10 -6.01
C LEU A 53 -7.16 -3.84 -5.53
N TRP A 54 -8.48 -3.85 -5.63
CA TRP A 54 -9.29 -2.71 -5.22
C TRP A 54 -9.89 -2.96 -3.85
N LEU A 55 -9.35 -2.25 -2.85
CA LEU A 55 -9.81 -2.31 -1.47
C LEU A 55 -10.55 -1.00 -1.15
N ARG A 56 -11.84 -1.01 -1.29
CA ARG A 56 -12.69 0.18 -1.19
C ARG A 56 -12.75 0.67 0.26
N THR A 57 -12.01 1.74 0.56
CA THR A 57 -11.93 2.32 1.90
C THR A 57 -12.14 3.83 1.86
N PHE A 58 -12.39 4.41 3.03
CA PHE A 58 -12.59 5.84 3.20
C PHE A 58 -11.40 6.46 3.94
N ASP A 59 -11.12 7.73 3.64
CA ASP A 59 -10.19 8.55 4.40
C ASP A 59 -10.99 9.39 5.40
N ASN A 60 -11.45 8.74 6.47
CA ASN A 60 -12.35 9.35 7.44
C ASN A 60 -12.16 8.68 8.82
N PRO A 61 -11.92 9.46 9.88
CA PRO A 61 -11.74 8.89 11.22
C PRO A 61 -12.98 8.15 11.75
N LEU A 62 -14.17 8.46 11.24
CA LEU A 62 -15.42 7.76 11.61
C LEU A 62 -15.64 6.48 10.82
N LEU A 63 -14.91 6.28 9.74
CA LEU A 63 -14.98 5.09 8.88
C LEU A 63 -13.58 4.49 8.74
N PRO A 64 -13.07 3.86 9.83
CA PRO A 64 -11.68 3.39 9.83
C PRO A 64 -11.47 2.28 8.80
N ILE A 65 -10.23 2.21 8.29
CA ILE A 65 -9.85 1.15 7.36
C ILE A 65 -10.06 -0.21 8.05
N PRO A 66 -10.85 -1.12 7.47
CA PRO A 66 -11.00 -2.46 8.05
C PRO A 66 -9.66 -3.20 8.08
N ILE A 67 -9.38 -3.86 9.19
CA ILE A 67 -8.13 -4.62 9.34
C ILE A 67 -8.05 -5.75 8.32
N HIS A 68 -9.18 -6.40 8.02
CA HIS A 68 -9.18 -7.46 6.99
C HIS A 68 -8.81 -6.95 5.60
N SER A 69 -9.07 -5.67 5.29
CA SER A 69 -8.63 -5.06 4.03
C SER A 69 -7.11 -4.91 3.99
N LEU A 70 -6.52 -4.43 5.08
CA LEU A 70 -5.06 -4.34 5.19
C LEU A 70 -4.41 -5.72 5.11
N ARG A 71 -5.00 -6.72 5.77
CA ARG A 71 -4.51 -8.10 5.71
C ARG A 71 -4.57 -8.66 4.28
N ARG A 72 -5.69 -8.47 3.60
CA ARG A 72 -5.87 -8.93 2.23
C ARG A 72 -4.84 -8.32 1.29
N GLY A 73 -4.62 -7.02 1.41
CA GLY A 73 -3.60 -6.32 0.62
C GLY A 73 -2.18 -6.78 0.95
N ALA A 74 -1.87 -6.95 2.24
CA ALA A 74 -0.54 -7.39 2.67
C ALA A 74 -0.23 -8.81 2.17
N LEU A 75 -1.17 -9.74 2.24
CA LEU A 75 -0.97 -11.10 1.74
C LEU A 75 -0.79 -11.14 0.22
N ALA A 76 -1.58 -10.37 -0.53
CA ALA A 76 -1.41 -10.26 -1.98
C ALA A 76 -0.04 -9.68 -2.34
N ALA A 77 0.41 -8.67 -1.59
CA ALA A 77 1.73 -8.06 -1.77
C ALA A 77 2.85 -9.07 -1.51
N LEU A 78 2.76 -9.87 -0.46
CA LEU A 78 3.76 -10.90 -0.15
C LEU A 78 3.91 -11.89 -1.31
N ASP A 79 2.81 -12.35 -1.88
CA ASP A 79 2.84 -13.28 -3.01
C ASP A 79 3.58 -12.70 -4.21
N VAL A 80 3.30 -11.45 -4.54
CA VAL A 80 3.94 -10.74 -5.66
C VAL A 80 5.44 -10.55 -5.39
N ILE A 81 5.80 -10.10 -4.18
CA ILE A 81 7.21 -9.85 -3.81
C ILE A 81 8.01 -11.17 -3.82
N ARG A 82 7.44 -12.24 -3.29
CA ARG A 82 8.09 -13.57 -3.32
C ARG A 82 8.30 -14.10 -4.72
N ALA A 83 7.44 -13.69 -5.66
CA ALA A 83 7.58 -14.05 -7.08
C ALA A 83 8.52 -13.11 -7.84
N GLY A 84 9.16 -12.15 -7.18
CA GLY A 84 10.11 -11.22 -7.77
C GLY A 84 9.51 -9.93 -8.30
N GLY A 85 8.22 -9.70 -8.12
CA GLY A 85 7.55 -8.46 -8.49
C GLY A 85 7.62 -7.39 -7.41
N LYS A 86 7.17 -6.19 -7.74
CA LYS A 86 7.09 -5.06 -6.82
C LYS A 86 5.65 -4.58 -6.69
N VAL A 87 5.39 -3.85 -5.62
CA VAL A 87 4.04 -3.44 -5.24
C VAL A 87 3.96 -1.93 -5.11
N PHE A 88 2.86 -1.37 -5.59
CA PHE A 88 2.52 0.03 -5.49
C PHE A 88 1.22 0.17 -4.72
N THR A 89 1.22 0.92 -3.61
CA THR A 89 -0.01 1.21 -2.87
C THR A 89 -0.39 2.68 -3.04
N HIS A 90 -1.68 2.96 -3.17
CA HIS A 90 -2.13 4.32 -3.33
C HIS A 90 -3.53 4.57 -2.79
N CYS A 91 -3.81 5.83 -2.55
CA CYS A 91 -5.13 6.40 -2.39
C CYS A 91 -5.24 7.59 -3.34
N GLN A 92 -5.84 8.70 -2.93
CA GLN A 92 -5.89 9.88 -3.82
C GLN A 92 -4.55 10.62 -3.85
N HIS A 93 -3.98 10.93 -2.69
CA HIS A 93 -2.77 11.76 -2.55
C HIS A 93 -1.56 11.00 -2.01
N GLY A 94 -1.71 9.74 -1.62
CA GLY A 94 -0.61 8.95 -1.05
C GLY A 94 -0.12 9.47 0.29
N ARG A 95 -1.04 9.98 1.13
CA ARG A 95 -0.73 10.53 2.46
C ARG A 95 -1.26 9.69 3.61
N HIS A 96 -2.42 9.06 3.44
CA HIS A 96 -3.15 8.37 4.52
C HIS A 96 -3.40 6.89 4.24
N ARG A 97 -4.40 6.56 3.40
CA ARG A 97 -4.83 5.17 3.18
C ARG A 97 -3.76 4.34 2.46
N GLY A 98 -3.15 4.88 1.42
CA GLY A 98 -2.06 4.21 0.72
C GLY A 98 -0.85 4.00 1.62
N VAL A 99 -0.61 4.94 2.53
CA VAL A 99 0.45 4.86 3.54
C VAL A 99 0.15 3.75 4.55
N ALA A 100 -1.09 3.65 5.05
CA ALA A 100 -1.49 2.57 5.94
C ALA A 100 -1.31 1.21 5.28
N MET A 101 -1.69 1.09 4.01
CA MET A 101 -1.51 -0.16 3.24
C MET A 101 -0.04 -0.50 3.05
N GLY A 102 0.78 0.49 2.71
CA GLY A 102 2.22 0.29 2.58
C GLY A 102 2.86 -0.14 3.90
N ALA A 103 2.45 0.45 5.02
CA ALA A 103 2.92 0.04 6.34
C ALA A 103 2.53 -1.40 6.65
N ALA A 104 1.31 -1.82 6.30
CA ALA A 104 0.87 -3.20 6.48
C ALA A 104 1.72 -4.18 5.67
N VAL A 105 2.10 -3.82 4.45
CA VAL A 105 3.01 -4.63 3.62
C VAL A 105 4.37 -4.79 4.33
N LEU A 106 4.94 -3.70 4.82
CA LEU A 106 6.22 -3.73 5.53
C LEU A 106 6.15 -4.59 6.79
N ILE A 107 5.08 -4.48 7.56
CA ILE A 107 4.86 -5.31 8.76
C ILE A 107 4.79 -6.78 8.38
N ALA A 108 4.08 -7.11 7.32
CA ALA A 108 4.00 -8.48 6.82
C ALA A 108 5.37 -9.01 6.37
N LEU A 109 6.27 -8.14 5.92
CA LEU A 109 7.64 -8.48 5.56
C LEU A 109 8.58 -8.60 6.77
N GLY A 110 8.12 -8.27 7.97
CA GLY A 110 8.89 -8.42 9.21
C GLY A 110 9.33 -7.13 9.89
N TYR A 111 8.99 -5.97 9.35
CA TYR A 111 9.26 -4.69 10.02
C TYR A 111 8.33 -4.53 11.23
N SER A 112 8.82 -3.88 12.28
CA SER A 112 7.93 -3.42 13.37
C SER A 112 7.07 -2.27 12.86
N PRO A 113 5.92 -1.98 13.49
CA PRO A 113 5.11 -0.84 13.07
C PRO A 113 5.86 0.50 13.19
N GLU A 114 6.69 0.67 14.19
CA GLU A 114 7.51 1.87 14.36
C GLU A 114 8.56 2.02 13.25
N GLU A 115 9.23 0.93 12.89
CA GLU A 115 10.18 0.90 11.77
C GLU A 115 9.49 1.21 10.45
N ALA A 116 8.31 0.62 10.21
CA ALA A 116 7.54 0.86 8.99
C ALA A 116 7.14 2.33 8.87
N ILE A 117 6.62 2.92 9.95
CA ILE A 117 6.21 4.33 9.99
C ILE A 117 7.42 5.24 9.73
N ALA A 118 8.54 4.99 10.39
CA ALA A 118 9.75 5.79 10.24
C ALA A 118 10.29 5.71 8.81
N LEU A 119 10.33 4.52 8.23
CA LEU A 119 10.84 4.29 6.88
C LEU A 119 9.97 5.01 5.83
N ILE A 120 8.66 4.91 5.96
CA ILE A 120 7.73 5.60 5.06
C ILE A 120 7.91 7.11 5.16
N LYS A 121 7.94 7.66 6.37
CA LYS A 121 8.09 9.11 6.57
C LYS A 121 9.41 9.63 6.02
N ARG A 122 10.47 8.84 6.16
CA ARG A 122 11.80 9.17 5.66
C ARG A 122 11.83 9.28 4.13
N HIS A 123 11.22 8.32 3.42
CA HIS A 123 11.26 8.26 1.95
C HIS A 123 10.12 9.03 1.29
N ARG A 124 9.04 9.29 2.02
CA ARG A 124 7.91 10.08 1.53
C ARG A 124 7.50 11.13 2.58
N PRO A 125 8.18 12.30 2.61
CA PRO A 125 7.91 13.31 3.65
C PRO A 125 6.47 13.82 3.69
N VAL A 126 5.73 13.77 2.57
CA VAL A 126 4.31 14.18 2.52
C VAL A 126 3.38 13.14 3.16
N ALA A 127 3.87 11.92 3.39
CA ALA A 127 3.08 10.88 4.07
C ALA A 127 2.79 11.30 5.52
N ASP A 128 1.61 10.93 5.99
CA ASP A 128 1.18 11.25 7.35
C ASP A 128 0.74 9.97 8.10
N PRO A 129 1.67 9.04 8.37
CA PRO A 129 1.36 7.80 9.07
C PRO A 129 1.05 8.01 10.55
N ASN A 130 1.34 9.17 11.09
CA ASN A 130 1.17 9.48 12.51
C ASN A 130 -0.16 10.16 12.83
N VAL A 131 -0.97 10.54 11.83
CA VAL A 131 -2.31 11.03 12.12
C VAL A 131 -3.10 9.91 12.82
N PHE A 132 -3.84 10.27 13.89
CA PHE A 132 -4.33 9.29 14.87
C PHE A 132 -5.14 8.12 14.25
N TYR A 133 -6.01 8.39 13.29
CA TYR A 133 -6.89 7.36 12.71
C TYR A 133 -6.17 6.46 11.69
N ILE A 134 -5.00 6.87 11.22
CA ILE A 134 -4.14 6.04 10.37
C ILE A 134 -3.18 5.25 11.25
N ARG A 135 -2.49 5.91 12.19
CA ARG A 135 -1.57 5.25 13.12
C ARG A 135 -2.27 4.11 13.89
N ASN A 136 -3.48 4.36 14.35
CA ASN A 136 -4.28 3.34 15.04
C ASN A 136 -4.46 2.08 14.19
N ARG A 137 -4.75 2.24 12.91
CA ARG A 137 -4.93 1.10 12.00
C ARG A 137 -3.64 0.32 11.79
N ILE A 138 -2.53 1.01 11.63
CA ILE A 138 -1.21 0.39 11.48
C ILE A 138 -0.85 -0.44 12.72
N LEU A 139 -1.00 0.16 13.90
CA LEU A 139 -0.68 -0.54 15.16
C LEU A 139 -1.59 -1.73 15.40
N ARG A 140 -2.88 -1.58 15.12
CA ARG A 140 -3.85 -2.66 15.29
C ARG A 140 -3.61 -3.80 14.31
N PHE A 141 -3.29 -3.47 13.07
CA PHE A 141 -2.90 -4.48 12.08
C PHE A 141 -1.68 -5.27 12.56
N ALA A 142 -0.66 -4.59 13.06
CA ALA A 142 0.56 -5.25 13.53
C ALA A 142 0.28 -6.26 14.64
N ARG A 143 -0.56 -5.88 15.62
CA ARG A 143 -0.93 -6.77 16.71
C ARG A 143 -1.70 -8.00 16.22
N GLN A 144 -2.67 -7.82 15.34
CA GLN A 144 -3.48 -8.93 14.82
C GLN A 144 -2.66 -9.83 13.90
N PHE A 145 -1.76 -9.27 13.11
CA PHE A 145 -0.91 -10.04 12.23
C PHE A 145 0.05 -10.94 13.01
N GLU A 146 0.64 -10.46 14.09
CA GLU A 146 1.49 -11.28 14.98
C GLU A 146 0.71 -12.44 15.61
N LEU A 147 -0.51 -12.18 16.09
CA LEU A 147 -1.35 -13.22 16.71
C LEU A 147 -1.67 -14.36 15.74
N VAL A 148 -1.90 -14.05 14.48
CA VAL A 148 -2.19 -15.06 13.46
C VAL A 148 -0.92 -15.79 13.03
N LYS A 149 0.23 -15.12 13.06
CA LYS A 149 1.53 -15.68 12.71
C LYS A 149 2.06 -16.63 13.80
N ALA A 150 1.69 -16.36 15.04
CA ALA A 150 2.04 -17.22 16.17
C ALA A 150 1.15 -18.45 16.19
#